data_80a07eb3fe37a7ccbf06376a777aec43
#
_entry.id   80a07eb3fe37a7ccbf06376a777aec43
#
_cell.length_a   1.000
_cell.length_b   1.000
_cell.length_c   1.000
_cell.angle_alpha   90.00
_cell.angle_beta   90.00
_cell.angle_gamma   90.00
#
_symmetry.space_group_name_H-M   'P 1'
#
loop_
_entity.id
_entity.type
_entity.pdbx_description
1 polymer ?
#
loop_
_entity_poly.entity_id
_entity_poly.type
_entity_poly.pdbx_seq_one_letter_code
_entity_poly.pdbx_strand_id
1 'polypeptide(L)'
;MSRPSPQTDRLLDLVDLLSRQPTDGVTLAEVARALGLSKATIHPMMVTLTRRGWLLRHPERHTYRLGPALVAAGRVAAHGHPVVDAARPVVRDLAAATGLTCLAFVAGAMPGEPDELLVGEIGQPPQPPVGGGGDAHRYLRLGDRFPRKPPIGSTCVAWSDDPGDVERWLDQLGPERPADALAQITPSLDGVRARGWSAEVDSQLRERIDLLASELGEDQRGVEHAAALRRILGDVHRLFGLADALPAVIEPAGSYRVSTVCAPVFDGGGDVVVVLAAICASEQHHAPPRTGAEVLLLGERVAAAAGGLTAATQGRPPRTWRRRPPAFA
;
A
#
# COMPACT_ATOMS: atom_id res chain seq x y z
N MET A 1 23.34 -8.94 17.54
CA MET A 1 22.52 -7.92 16.88
C MET A 1 22.93 -6.55 17.40
N SER A 2 23.26 -5.61 16.52
CA SER A 2 23.64 -4.23 16.88
C SER A 2 22.40 -3.48 17.38
N ARG A 3 22.55 -2.65 18.41
CA ARG A 3 21.45 -1.85 18.98
C ARG A 3 21.12 -0.70 18.02
N PRO A 4 19.83 -0.45 17.67
CA PRO A 4 19.42 0.69 16.84
C PRO A 4 19.89 2.02 17.44
N SER A 5 20.15 3.02 16.60
CA SER A 5 20.58 4.35 17.02
C SER A 5 19.37 5.27 17.20
N PRO A 6 18.99 5.66 18.42
CA PRO A 6 17.85 6.54 18.64
C PRO A 6 17.94 7.90 17.94
N GLN A 7 19.16 8.36 17.64
CA GLN A 7 19.38 9.60 16.90
C GLN A 7 19.07 9.42 15.41
N THR A 8 19.43 8.27 14.86
CA THR A 8 19.11 7.92 13.46
C THR A 8 17.62 7.71 13.29
N ASP A 9 16.96 7.02 14.23
CA ASP A 9 15.52 6.82 14.21
C ASP A 9 14.78 8.17 14.20
N ARG A 10 15.15 9.10 15.06
CA ARG A 10 14.58 10.46 15.07
C ARG A 10 14.79 11.23 13.76
N LEU A 11 15.94 11.01 13.11
CA LEU A 11 16.22 11.62 11.81
C LEU A 11 15.29 11.06 10.73
N LEU A 12 15.06 9.77 10.71
CA LEU A 12 14.14 9.11 9.79
C LEU A 12 12.70 9.55 10.06
N ASP A 13 12.27 9.57 11.33
CA ASP A 13 10.94 10.09 11.73
C ASP A 13 10.71 11.53 11.25
N LEU A 14 11.75 12.36 11.30
CA LEU A 14 11.69 13.74 10.78
C LEU A 14 11.50 13.77 9.27
N VAL A 15 12.24 12.95 8.52
CA VAL A 15 12.11 12.86 7.05
C VAL A 15 10.73 12.32 6.68
N ASP A 16 10.26 11.29 7.36
CA ASP A 16 8.94 10.69 7.15
C ASP A 16 7.81 11.68 7.47
N LEU A 17 7.93 12.44 8.55
CA LEU A 17 6.98 13.51 8.86
C LEU A 17 6.89 14.54 7.75
N LEU A 18 8.03 15.02 7.25
CA LEU A 18 8.07 16.03 6.19
C LEU A 18 7.62 15.50 4.83
N SER A 19 7.80 14.21 4.54
CA SER A 19 7.32 13.59 3.30
C SER A 19 5.79 13.54 3.22
N ARG A 20 5.12 13.55 4.37
CA ARG A 20 3.65 13.52 4.51
C ARG A 20 3.00 14.90 4.51
N GLN A 21 3.79 15.97 4.50
CA GLN A 21 3.26 17.33 4.63
C GLN A 21 2.99 17.99 3.27
N PRO A 22 1.95 18.86 3.19
CA PRO A 22 1.68 19.60 1.99
C PRO A 22 2.84 20.52 1.60
N THR A 23 2.80 21.05 0.38
CA THR A 23 3.84 21.87 -0.25
C THR A 23 4.22 23.14 0.53
N ASP A 24 3.39 23.59 1.46
CA ASP A 24 3.63 24.79 2.27
C ASP A 24 4.70 24.61 3.35
N GLY A 25 5.05 23.37 3.67
CA GLY A 25 6.05 23.03 4.67
C GLY A 25 5.56 23.19 6.12
N VAL A 26 6.39 22.80 7.08
CA VAL A 26 6.11 22.80 8.52
C VAL A 26 7.12 23.62 9.29
N THR A 27 6.69 24.29 10.35
CA THR A 27 7.57 25.04 11.26
C THR A 27 8.34 24.11 12.21
N LEU A 28 9.45 24.60 12.74
CA LEU A 28 10.20 23.88 13.77
C LEU A 28 9.34 23.49 14.98
N ALA A 29 8.37 24.34 15.35
CA ALA A 29 7.50 24.08 16.48
C ALA A 29 6.51 22.93 16.22
N GLU A 30 5.96 22.85 15.02
CA GLU A 30 5.08 21.76 14.60
C GLU A 30 5.84 20.44 14.53
N VAL A 31 7.04 20.43 13.95
CA VAL A 31 7.90 19.25 13.93
C VAL A 31 8.22 18.76 15.34
N ALA A 32 8.63 19.67 16.25
CA ALA A 32 8.93 19.32 17.63
C ALA A 32 7.75 18.70 18.35
N ARG A 33 6.54 19.26 18.14
CA ARG A 33 5.28 18.74 18.71
C ARG A 33 4.93 17.37 18.15
N ALA A 34 4.96 17.23 16.83
CA ALA A 34 4.59 15.99 16.15
C ALA A 34 5.50 14.82 16.53
N LEU A 35 6.79 15.07 16.75
CA LEU A 35 7.76 14.03 17.14
C LEU A 35 7.91 13.87 18.66
N GLY A 36 7.19 14.66 19.47
CA GLY A 36 7.31 14.61 20.92
C GLY A 36 8.70 15.01 21.43
N LEU A 37 9.45 15.84 20.69
CA LEU A 37 10.82 16.21 20.97
C LEU A 37 10.95 17.70 21.31
N SER A 38 12.01 18.07 22.07
CA SER A 38 12.29 19.46 22.35
C SER A 38 12.80 20.20 21.09
N LYS A 39 12.50 21.50 20.99
CA LYS A 39 13.07 22.35 19.92
C LYS A 39 14.59 22.33 19.93
N ALA A 40 15.22 22.23 21.11
CA ALA A 40 16.68 22.14 21.27
C ALA A 40 17.25 20.86 20.64
N THR A 41 16.50 19.77 20.66
CA THR A 41 16.90 18.49 20.03
C THR A 41 16.73 18.55 18.50
N ILE A 42 15.62 19.07 18.00
CA ILE A 42 15.29 19.07 16.57
C ILE A 42 16.06 20.13 15.78
N HIS A 43 16.27 21.33 16.35
CA HIS A 43 16.88 22.44 15.64
C HIS A 43 18.24 22.13 15.01
N PRO A 44 19.22 21.53 15.74
CA PRO A 44 20.52 21.18 15.14
C PRO A 44 20.41 20.18 13.99
N MET A 45 19.46 19.23 14.07
CA MET A 45 19.20 18.25 13.01
C MET A 45 18.70 18.96 11.75
N MET A 46 17.68 19.83 11.89
CA MET A 46 17.10 20.58 10.77
C MET A 46 18.11 21.54 10.14
N VAL A 47 18.96 22.21 10.93
CA VAL A 47 20.05 23.06 10.43
C VAL A 47 21.04 22.24 9.60
N THR A 48 21.43 21.07 10.08
CA THR A 48 22.37 20.20 9.36
C THR A 48 21.78 19.69 8.06
N LEU A 49 20.52 19.25 8.07
CA LEU A 49 19.81 18.78 6.88
C LEU A 49 19.63 19.92 5.86
N THR A 50 19.29 21.13 6.32
CA THR A 50 19.16 22.31 5.45
C THR A 50 20.49 22.66 4.80
N ARG A 51 21.57 22.67 5.56
CA ARG A 51 22.93 22.94 5.02
C ARG A 51 23.35 21.93 3.96
N ARG A 52 22.90 20.68 4.08
CA ARG A 52 23.19 19.62 3.12
C ARG A 52 22.17 19.51 1.97
N GLY A 53 21.19 20.41 1.90
CA GLY A 53 20.16 20.42 0.86
C GLY A 53 19.09 19.32 0.98
N TRP A 54 19.06 18.60 2.11
CA TRP A 54 18.03 17.61 2.41
C TRP A 54 16.72 18.26 2.81
N LEU A 55 16.78 19.46 3.40
CA LEU A 55 15.65 20.33 3.66
C LEU A 55 15.84 21.68 2.97
N LEU A 56 14.72 22.31 2.64
CA LEU A 56 14.65 23.72 2.27
C LEU A 56 13.89 24.46 3.35
N ARG A 57 14.42 25.63 3.77
CA ARG A 57 13.75 26.53 4.70
C ARG A 57 13.19 27.73 3.95
N HIS A 58 11.90 28.01 4.11
CA HIS A 58 11.30 29.24 3.56
C HIS A 58 11.83 30.45 4.33
N PRO A 59 12.35 31.48 3.67
CA PRO A 59 13.00 32.62 4.33
C PRO A 59 12.03 33.42 5.22
N GLU A 60 10.83 33.67 4.77
CA GLU A 60 9.83 34.49 5.46
C GLU A 60 8.94 33.68 6.43
N ARG A 61 8.38 32.56 5.97
CA ARG A 61 7.46 31.72 6.76
C ARG A 61 8.19 30.87 7.79
N HIS A 62 9.50 30.70 7.67
CA HIS A 62 10.33 29.83 8.50
C HIS A 62 9.85 28.38 8.54
N THR A 63 9.13 27.94 7.49
CA THR A 63 8.70 26.54 7.31
C THR A 63 9.79 25.75 6.60
N TYR A 64 9.80 24.44 6.84
CA TYR A 64 10.73 23.49 6.26
C TYR A 64 9.99 22.48 5.39
N ARG A 65 10.60 22.10 4.28
CA ARG A 65 10.12 21.05 3.36
C ARG A 65 11.29 20.22 2.89
N LEU A 66 11.02 19.05 2.31
CA LEU A 66 12.05 18.21 1.73
C LEU A 66 12.83 18.95 0.64
N GLY A 67 14.12 18.76 0.59
CA GLY A 67 15.04 19.46 -0.30
C GLY A 67 15.50 18.61 -1.49
N PRO A 68 16.17 19.25 -2.48
CA PRO A 68 16.54 18.61 -3.74
C PRO A 68 17.57 17.48 -3.61
N ALA A 69 18.33 17.42 -2.51
CA ALA A 69 19.26 16.31 -2.27
C ALA A 69 18.55 14.97 -2.16
N LEU A 70 17.31 14.96 -1.64
CA LEU A 70 16.47 13.76 -1.58
C LEU A 70 16.01 13.32 -2.98
N VAL A 71 15.74 14.25 -3.89
CA VAL A 71 15.40 13.93 -5.27
C VAL A 71 16.57 13.21 -5.95
N ALA A 72 17.80 13.71 -5.74
CA ALA A 72 18.99 13.09 -6.29
C ALA A 72 19.24 11.69 -5.68
N ALA A 73 19.16 11.57 -4.35
CA ALA A 73 19.30 10.28 -3.66
C ALA A 73 18.22 9.28 -4.10
N GLY A 74 16.96 9.71 -4.22
CA GLY A 74 15.86 8.88 -4.69
C GLY A 74 16.04 8.40 -6.13
N ARG A 75 16.56 9.23 -7.03
CA ARG A 75 16.90 8.82 -8.40
C ARG A 75 17.99 7.76 -8.42
N VAL A 76 19.02 7.91 -7.64
CA VAL A 76 20.08 6.89 -7.52
C VAL A 76 19.52 5.59 -6.96
N ALA A 77 18.69 5.67 -5.92
CA ALA A 77 18.03 4.51 -5.35
C ALA A 77 17.10 3.80 -6.36
N ALA A 78 16.34 4.57 -7.16
CA ALA A 78 15.45 4.03 -8.20
C ALA A 78 16.21 3.22 -9.27
N HIS A 79 17.46 3.58 -9.60
CA HIS A 79 18.30 2.77 -10.49
C HIS A 79 18.60 1.37 -9.91
N GLY A 80 18.64 1.23 -8.60
CA GLY A 80 18.75 -0.05 -7.90
C GLY A 80 17.44 -0.84 -7.82
N HIS A 81 16.31 -0.18 -8.12
CA HIS A 81 14.96 -0.75 -8.06
C HIS A 81 14.17 -0.43 -9.36
N PRO A 82 14.60 -0.98 -10.52
CA PRO A 82 14.04 -0.60 -11.82
C PRO A 82 12.53 -0.89 -11.94
N VAL A 83 12.02 -1.85 -11.17
CA VAL A 83 10.60 -2.21 -11.15
C VAL A 83 9.74 -1.06 -10.61
N VAL A 84 10.21 -0.34 -9.59
CA VAL A 84 9.47 0.78 -8.98
C VAL A 84 9.39 1.97 -9.96
N ASP A 85 10.49 2.30 -10.63
CA ASP A 85 10.50 3.39 -11.61
C ASP A 85 9.64 3.05 -12.85
N ALA A 86 9.71 1.80 -13.31
CA ALA A 86 8.90 1.29 -14.40
C ALA A 86 7.40 1.19 -14.04
N ALA A 87 7.05 1.09 -12.77
CA ALA A 87 5.66 1.03 -12.33
C ALA A 87 4.91 2.36 -12.52
N ARG A 88 5.61 3.50 -12.51
CA ARG A 88 4.98 4.83 -12.58
C ARG A 88 4.07 5.05 -13.79
N PRO A 89 4.50 4.84 -15.04
CA PRO A 89 3.61 4.95 -16.20
C PRO A 89 2.48 3.91 -16.14
N VAL A 90 2.78 2.67 -15.75
CA VAL A 90 1.80 1.58 -15.69
C VAL A 90 0.66 1.90 -14.72
N VAL A 91 0.97 2.42 -13.53
CA VAL A 91 -0.02 2.80 -12.53
C VAL A 91 -0.92 3.95 -13.02
N ARG A 92 -0.35 4.94 -13.73
CA ARG A 92 -1.11 6.05 -14.33
C ARG A 92 -2.04 5.56 -15.45
N ASP A 93 -1.53 4.73 -16.33
CA ASP A 93 -2.30 4.18 -17.45
C ASP A 93 -3.43 3.29 -16.92
N LEU A 94 -3.16 2.47 -15.91
CA LEU A 94 -4.16 1.65 -15.25
C LEU A 94 -5.23 2.51 -14.58
N ALA A 95 -4.85 3.59 -13.89
CA ALA A 95 -5.80 4.52 -13.27
C ALA A 95 -6.67 5.22 -14.33
N ALA A 96 -6.09 5.64 -15.45
CA ALA A 96 -6.84 6.24 -16.55
C ALA A 96 -7.82 5.24 -17.20
N ALA A 97 -7.40 3.97 -17.39
CA ALA A 97 -8.20 2.92 -18.00
C ALA A 97 -9.33 2.40 -17.11
N THR A 98 -9.15 2.44 -15.79
CA THR A 98 -10.14 1.90 -14.83
C THR A 98 -11.03 2.97 -14.21
N GLY A 99 -10.61 4.24 -14.24
CA GLY A 99 -11.25 5.33 -13.51
C GLY A 99 -11.09 5.22 -11.99
N LEU A 100 -10.15 4.39 -11.52
CA LEU A 100 -9.87 4.15 -10.11
C LEU A 100 -8.50 4.68 -9.72
N THR A 101 -8.32 4.97 -8.43
CA THR A 101 -6.96 5.17 -7.90
C THR A 101 -6.22 3.84 -7.93
N CYS A 102 -5.03 3.85 -8.53
CA CYS A 102 -4.18 2.67 -8.63
C CYS A 102 -2.86 2.91 -7.90
N LEU A 103 -2.31 1.85 -7.31
CA LEU A 103 -1.10 1.90 -6.51
C LEU A 103 -0.09 0.85 -6.98
N ALA A 104 1.19 1.13 -6.78
CA ALA A 104 2.22 0.11 -6.75
C ALA A 104 2.76 0.01 -5.32
N PHE A 105 2.57 -1.13 -4.69
CA PHE A 105 3.17 -1.46 -3.41
C PHE A 105 4.48 -2.20 -3.64
N VAL A 106 5.55 -1.76 -3.01
CA VAL A 106 6.82 -2.47 -2.97
C VAL A 106 6.76 -3.52 -1.87
N ALA A 107 7.00 -4.77 -2.24
CA ALA A 107 7.01 -5.91 -1.31
C ALA A 107 8.45 -6.19 -0.87
N GLY A 108 8.65 -6.52 0.41
CA GLY A 108 9.97 -6.91 0.92
C GLY A 108 11.03 -5.80 0.90
N ALA A 109 10.61 -4.54 0.89
CA ALA A 109 11.49 -3.39 0.67
C ALA A 109 12.55 -3.15 1.77
N MET A 110 12.45 -3.79 2.93
CA MET A 110 13.33 -3.50 4.08
C MET A 110 13.93 -4.77 4.69
N PRO A 111 15.27 -4.90 4.69
CA PRO A 111 15.94 -5.94 5.48
C PRO A 111 15.66 -5.73 6.98
N GLY A 112 15.00 -6.70 7.60
CA GLY A 112 14.71 -6.70 9.04
C GLY A 112 13.28 -6.34 9.44
N GLU A 113 12.43 -5.89 8.50
CA GLU A 113 10.98 -5.72 8.69
C GLU A 113 10.26 -6.41 7.52
N PRO A 114 10.15 -7.74 7.54
CA PRO A 114 9.69 -8.53 6.39
C PRO A 114 8.20 -8.38 6.05
N ASP A 115 7.42 -7.75 6.90
CA ASP A 115 5.96 -7.87 6.85
C ASP A 115 5.22 -6.57 6.50
N GLU A 116 5.86 -5.65 5.78
CA GLU A 116 5.22 -4.41 5.33
C GLU A 116 5.22 -4.26 3.80
N LEU A 117 4.17 -3.65 3.28
CA LEU A 117 4.05 -3.15 1.91
C LEU A 117 4.26 -1.63 1.93
N LEU A 118 5.16 -1.12 1.10
CA LEU A 118 5.42 0.30 0.97
C LEU A 118 4.71 0.86 -0.26
N VAL A 119 3.96 1.95 -0.13
CA VAL A 119 3.40 2.67 -1.28
C VAL A 119 4.53 3.34 -2.06
N GLY A 120 4.91 2.74 -3.18
CA GLY A 120 5.97 3.22 -4.06
C GLY A 120 5.49 4.17 -5.15
N GLU A 121 4.25 4.02 -5.65
CA GLU A 121 3.67 4.90 -6.67
C GLU A 121 2.15 4.98 -6.52
N ILE A 122 1.57 6.14 -6.91
CA ILE A 122 0.13 6.40 -6.89
C ILE A 122 -0.28 7.00 -8.25
N GLY A 123 -1.22 6.35 -8.93
CA GLY A 123 -1.90 6.87 -10.10
C GLY A 123 -3.33 7.28 -9.76
N GLN A 124 -3.70 8.48 -10.18
CA GLN A 124 -5.07 8.98 -10.01
C GLN A 124 -5.76 9.04 -11.38
N PRO A 125 -7.07 8.77 -11.45
CA PRO A 125 -7.81 8.94 -12.69
C PRO A 125 -7.80 10.42 -13.11
N PRO A 126 -7.78 10.72 -14.43
CA PRO A 126 -7.75 12.10 -14.94
C PRO A 126 -8.96 12.95 -14.53
N GLN A 127 -10.08 12.30 -14.30
CA GLN A 127 -11.31 12.91 -13.77
C GLN A 127 -11.76 12.06 -12.59
N PRO A 128 -11.80 12.61 -11.38
CA PRO A 128 -12.43 11.92 -10.28
C PRO A 128 -13.91 11.70 -10.62
N PRO A 129 -14.49 10.54 -10.27
CA PRO A 129 -15.88 10.25 -10.56
C PRO A 129 -16.77 11.35 -9.99
N VAL A 130 -17.67 11.88 -10.84
CA VAL A 130 -18.66 12.90 -10.43
C VAL A 130 -19.58 12.24 -9.40
N GLY A 131 -19.52 12.71 -8.15
CA GLY A 131 -20.32 12.14 -7.05
C GLY A 131 -19.49 11.63 -5.87
N GLY A 132 -18.23 12.01 -5.75
CA GLY A 132 -17.47 11.88 -4.50
C GLY A 132 -16.66 10.59 -4.32
N GLY A 133 -16.24 9.95 -5.39
CA GLY A 133 -15.26 8.85 -5.28
C GLY A 133 -13.82 9.32 -5.10
N GLY A 134 -13.63 10.59 -4.75
CA GLY A 134 -12.33 11.28 -4.78
C GLY A 134 -11.45 11.16 -3.56
N ASP A 135 -11.91 10.77 -2.40
CA ASP A 135 -11.20 11.04 -1.16
C ASP A 135 -10.58 9.81 -0.45
N ALA A 136 -10.88 8.58 -0.86
CA ALA A 136 -10.21 7.40 -0.25
C ALA A 136 -8.69 7.46 -0.41
N HIS A 137 -8.20 8.10 -1.47
CA HIS A 137 -6.78 8.32 -1.72
C HIS A 137 -6.22 9.59 -1.05
N ARG A 138 -7.05 10.46 -0.47
CA ARG A 138 -6.55 11.58 0.35
C ARG A 138 -5.72 11.09 1.53
N TYR A 139 -5.96 9.86 1.95
CA TYR A 139 -5.26 9.26 3.08
C TYR A 139 -4.07 8.40 2.67
N LEU A 140 -3.95 8.00 1.39
CA LEU A 140 -2.83 7.22 0.88
C LEU A 140 -1.75 8.13 0.30
N ARG A 141 -0.52 7.95 0.75
CA ARG A 141 0.64 8.74 0.35
C ARG A 141 1.80 7.87 -0.06
N LEU A 142 2.63 8.41 -0.92
CA LEU A 142 3.93 7.78 -1.20
C LEU A 142 4.70 7.60 0.11
N GLY A 143 5.25 6.41 0.31
CA GLY A 143 5.98 6.06 1.53
C GLY A 143 5.11 5.52 2.67
N ASP A 144 3.78 5.51 2.55
CA ASP A 144 2.93 4.86 3.55
C ASP A 144 3.22 3.36 3.59
N ARG A 145 3.15 2.80 4.80
CA ARG A 145 3.48 1.40 5.08
C ARG A 145 2.26 0.66 5.58
N PHE A 146 2.04 -0.51 5.02
CA PHE A 146 0.93 -1.38 5.34
C PHE A 146 1.45 -2.71 5.88
N PRO A 147 1.05 -3.14 7.08
CA PRO A 147 1.43 -4.44 7.58
C PRO A 147 0.85 -5.53 6.66
N ARG A 148 1.67 -6.52 6.33
CA ARG A 148 1.24 -7.73 5.61
C ARG A 148 0.48 -8.64 6.57
N LYS A 149 -0.68 -8.19 7.00
CA LYS A 149 -1.55 -8.92 7.92
C LYS A 149 -2.82 -9.35 7.17
N PRO A 150 -3.27 -10.61 7.26
CA PRO A 150 -4.44 -11.08 6.54
C PRO A 150 -5.65 -10.13 6.63
N PRO A 151 -6.36 -9.84 5.52
CA PRO A 151 -6.16 -10.36 4.15
C PRO A 151 -5.07 -9.63 3.36
N ILE A 152 -4.54 -8.51 3.87
CA ILE A 152 -3.50 -7.69 3.22
C ILE A 152 -2.23 -8.52 3.03
N GLY A 153 -1.66 -8.48 1.83
CA GLY A 153 -0.47 -9.26 1.48
C GLY A 153 -0.76 -10.66 0.97
N SER A 154 -2.03 -11.06 0.82
CA SER A 154 -2.44 -12.31 0.19
C SER A 154 -1.77 -12.53 -1.17
N THR A 155 -1.65 -11.46 -1.97
CA THR A 155 -0.95 -11.48 -3.26
C THR A 155 0.54 -11.80 -3.13
N CYS A 156 1.20 -11.49 -2.02
CA CYS A 156 2.60 -11.85 -1.81
C CYS A 156 2.75 -13.33 -1.44
N VAL A 157 1.95 -13.79 -0.45
CA VAL A 157 2.08 -15.17 0.05
C VAL A 157 1.51 -16.22 -0.90
N ALA A 158 0.57 -15.85 -1.77
CA ALA A 158 -0.02 -16.77 -2.73
C ALA A 158 1.02 -17.35 -3.70
N TRP A 159 2.11 -16.67 -3.97
CA TRP A 159 3.18 -17.12 -4.88
C TRP A 159 4.52 -17.39 -4.18
N SER A 160 4.55 -17.38 -2.86
CA SER A 160 5.76 -17.75 -2.13
C SER A 160 6.08 -19.24 -2.34
N ASP A 161 7.33 -19.54 -2.62
CA ASP A 161 7.85 -20.91 -2.69
C ASP A 161 8.19 -21.46 -1.29
N ASP A 162 8.20 -20.62 -0.24
CA ASP A 162 8.39 -21.03 1.14
C ASP A 162 7.07 -21.48 1.77
N PRO A 163 6.90 -22.77 2.10
CA PRO A 163 5.68 -23.27 2.74
C PRO A 163 5.37 -22.60 4.09
N GLY A 164 6.41 -22.09 4.78
CA GLY A 164 6.26 -21.37 6.06
C GLY A 164 5.79 -19.92 5.92
N ASP A 165 5.74 -19.37 4.72
CA ASP A 165 5.40 -17.96 4.53
C ASP A 165 3.92 -17.67 4.83
N VAL A 166 3.04 -18.58 4.43
CA VAL A 166 1.61 -18.50 4.75
C VAL A 166 1.39 -18.58 6.27
N GLU A 167 2.11 -19.47 6.95
CA GLU A 167 2.02 -19.61 8.40
C GLU A 167 2.49 -18.32 9.11
N ARG A 168 3.65 -17.78 8.72
CA ARG A 168 4.16 -16.52 9.26
C ARG A 168 3.20 -15.36 9.03
N TRP A 169 2.55 -15.32 7.87
CA TRP A 169 1.55 -14.31 7.55
C TRP A 169 0.30 -14.46 8.42
N LEU A 170 -0.17 -15.70 8.65
CA LEU A 170 -1.28 -15.98 9.56
C LEU A 170 -0.92 -15.67 11.03
N ASP A 171 0.35 -15.83 11.42
CA ASP A 171 0.81 -15.50 12.77
C ASP A 171 0.69 -14.00 13.09
N GLN A 172 0.64 -13.13 12.07
CA GLN A 172 0.37 -11.70 12.25
C GLN A 172 -1.03 -11.42 12.82
N LEU A 173 -1.96 -12.40 12.79
CA LEU A 173 -3.25 -12.30 13.48
C LEU A 173 -3.10 -12.33 15.00
N GLY A 174 -1.97 -12.86 15.51
CA GLY A 174 -1.71 -12.95 16.93
C GLY A 174 -2.74 -13.82 17.67
N PRO A 175 -3.20 -13.41 18.88
CA PRO A 175 -4.15 -14.20 19.67
C PRO A 175 -5.50 -14.45 19.01
N GLU A 176 -5.82 -13.72 17.96
CA GLU A 176 -7.10 -13.82 17.23
C GLU A 176 -7.04 -14.81 16.05
N ARG A 177 -5.88 -15.45 15.84
CA ARG A 177 -5.71 -16.45 14.78
C ARG A 177 -6.62 -17.67 15.08
N PRO A 178 -7.56 -18.01 14.15
CA PRO A 178 -8.32 -19.25 14.27
C PRO A 178 -7.42 -20.47 14.24
N ALA A 179 -7.76 -21.52 14.98
CA ALA A 179 -6.97 -22.75 15.01
C ALA A 179 -6.89 -23.45 13.64
N ASP A 180 -7.91 -23.27 12.81
CA ASP A 180 -8.04 -23.80 11.46
C ASP A 180 -7.78 -22.75 10.35
N ALA A 181 -7.14 -21.62 10.70
CA ALA A 181 -6.89 -20.50 9.79
C ALA A 181 -6.25 -20.93 8.46
N LEU A 182 -5.29 -21.85 8.48
CA LEU A 182 -4.65 -22.36 7.29
C LEU A 182 -5.64 -23.10 6.38
N ALA A 183 -6.49 -23.95 6.96
CA ALA A 183 -7.50 -24.68 6.21
C ALA A 183 -8.54 -23.73 5.59
N GLN A 184 -8.92 -22.67 6.30
CA GLN A 184 -9.86 -21.66 5.82
C GLN A 184 -9.30 -20.85 4.65
N ILE A 185 -8.03 -20.43 4.70
CA ILE A 185 -7.44 -19.51 3.72
C ILE A 185 -6.89 -20.23 2.47
N THR A 186 -6.52 -21.51 2.58
CA THR A 186 -5.91 -22.27 1.47
C THR A 186 -6.74 -22.22 0.19
N PRO A 187 -8.07 -22.50 0.19
CA PRO A 187 -8.88 -22.41 -1.02
C PRO A 187 -8.87 -21.01 -1.65
N SER A 188 -8.82 -19.97 -0.83
CA SER A 188 -8.75 -18.57 -1.28
C SER A 188 -7.43 -18.28 -1.98
N LEU A 189 -6.30 -18.69 -1.39
CA LEU A 189 -4.97 -18.52 -2.01
C LEU A 189 -4.84 -19.33 -3.30
N ASP A 190 -5.40 -20.55 -3.36
CA ASP A 190 -5.45 -21.35 -4.58
C ASP A 190 -6.29 -20.66 -5.66
N GLY A 191 -7.42 -20.06 -5.31
CA GLY A 191 -8.24 -19.24 -6.19
C GLY A 191 -7.47 -18.02 -6.72
N VAL A 192 -6.73 -17.32 -5.87
CA VAL A 192 -5.86 -16.21 -6.24
C VAL A 192 -4.77 -16.67 -7.22
N ARG A 193 -4.09 -17.78 -6.95
CA ARG A 193 -3.11 -18.39 -7.86
C ARG A 193 -3.72 -18.74 -9.22
N ALA A 194 -4.90 -19.35 -9.21
CA ALA A 194 -5.54 -19.83 -10.43
C ALA A 194 -5.90 -18.68 -11.39
N ARG A 195 -6.42 -17.56 -10.86
CA ARG A 195 -6.80 -16.40 -11.68
C ARG A 195 -5.67 -15.40 -11.90
N GLY A 196 -4.62 -15.40 -11.07
CA GLY A 196 -3.45 -14.52 -11.20
C GLY A 196 -3.60 -13.15 -10.52
N TRP A 197 -4.64 -12.95 -9.70
CA TRP A 197 -4.91 -11.72 -8.97
C TRP A 197 -5.84 -11.99 -7.77
N SER A 198 -5.82 -11.11 -6.78
CA SER A 198 -6.70 -11.15 -5.62
C SER A 198 -7.78 -10.06 -5.71
N ALA A 199 -8.94 -10.33 -5.12
CA ALA A 199 -9.94 -9.32 -4.78
C ALA A 199 -10.19 -9.40 -3.28
N GLU A 200 -9.99 -8.29 -2.60
CA GLU A 200 -10.35 -8.13 -1.20
C GLU A 200 -11.76 -7.58 -1.14
N VAL A 201 -12.66 -8.36 -0.53
CA VAL A 201 -14.08 -8.01 -0.40
C VAL A 201 -14.32 -7.45 0.98
N ASP A 202 -15.00 -6.33 1.04
CA ASP A 202 -15.26 -5.64 2.30
C ASP A 202 -16.67 -5.07 2.38
N SER A 203 -17.28 -5.20 3.55
CA SER A 203 -18.53 -4.54 3.88
C SER A 203 -18.40 -3.49 5.01
N GLN A 204 -17.37 -3.53 5.83
CA GLN A 204 -17.29 -2.72 7.05
C GLN A 204 -15.97 -1.98 7.26
N LEU A 205 -14.89 -2.35 6.57
CA LEU A 205 -13.58 -1.68 6.69
C LEU A 205 -13.71 -0.20 6.40
N ARG A 206 -14.48 0.13 5.38
CA ARG A 206 -14.65 1.49 4.95
C ARG A 206 -15.40 2.36 5.96
N GLU A 207 -16.49 1.85 6.52
CA GLU A 207 -17.24 2.59 7.56
C GLU A 207 -16.34 2.96 8.73
N ARG A 208 -15.39 2.06 9.07
CA ARG A 208 -14.42 2.32 10.13
C ARG A 208 -13.30 3.25 9.72
N ILE A 209 -12.80 3.18 8.48
CA ILE A 209 -11.84 4.15 7.94
C ILE A 209 -12.45 5.55 7.96
N ASP A 210 -13.68 5.68 7.47
CA ASP A 210 -14.38 6.97 7.38
C ASP A 210 -14.72 7.52 8.78
N LEU A 211 -15.13 6.65 9.71
CA LEU A 211 -15.38 7.05 11.10
C LEU A 211 -14.11 7.60 11.76
N LEU A 212 -13.00 6.89 11.65
CA LEU A 212 -11.71 7.31 12.22
C LEU A 212 -11.10 8.49 11.48
N ALA A 213 -11.32 8.61 10.18
CA ALA A 213 -10.91 9.78 9.42
C ALA A 213 -11.70 11.04 9.83
N SER A 214 -12.99 10.88 10.13
CA SER A 214 -13.83 11.97 10.64
C SER A 214 -13.44 12.38 12.07
N GLU A 215 -13.01 11.44 12.90
CA GLU A 215 -12.50 11.71 14.26
C GLU A 215 -11.16 12.45 14.25
N LEU A 216 -10.31 12.24 13.23
CA LEU A 216 -8.99 12.86 13.15
C LEU A 216 -8.98 14.32 12.72
N GLY A 217 -10.11 14.88 12.25
CA GLY A 217 -10.21 16.27 11.83
C GLY A 217 -9.17 16.70 10.76
N GLU A 218 -9.41 17.83 10.10
CA GLU A 218 -8.49 18.34 9.06
C GLU A 218 -7.12 18.80 9.58
N ASP A 219 -6.99 19.08 10.88
CA ASP A 219 -5.81 19.71 11.48
C ASP A 219 -4.75 18.74 12.06
N GLN A 220 -5.06 17.45 12.19
CA GLN A 220 -4.14 16.46 12.77
C GLN A 220 -3.47 15.59 11.69
N ARG A 221 -2.70 16.24 10.81
CA ARG A 221 -2.08 15.60 9.65
C ARG A 221 -0.62 15.24 9.93
N GLY A 222 -0.33 14.00 10.30
CA GLY A 222 1.06 13.59 10.50
C GLY A 222 1.21 12.21 11.13
N VAL A 223 1.92 12.14 12.25
CA VAL A 223 2.20 10.89 12.99
C VAL A 223 0.91 10.19 13.44
N GLU A 224 -0.12 10.97 13.82
CA GLU A 224 -1.42 10.43 14.24
C GLU A 224 -2.16 9.74 13.09
N HIS A 225 -2.03 10.26 11.86
CA HIS A 225 -2.60 9.63 10.67
C HIS A 225 -2.01 8.24 10.41
N ALA A 226 -0.69 8.10 10.45
CA ALA A 226 -0.04 6.79 10.27
C ALA A 226 -0.39 5.81 11.40
N ALA A 227 -0.54 6.30 12.63
CA ALA A 227 -0.98 5.47 13.76
C ALA A 227 -2.45 5.06 13.64
N ALA A 228 -3.32 5.96 13.16
CA ALA A 228 -4.71 5.67 12.90
C ALA A 228 -4.88 4.66 11.76
N LEU A 229 -4.16 4.86 10.65
CA LEU A 229 -4.17 3.92 9.52
C LEU A 229 -3.71 2.52 9.97
N ARG A 230 -2.63 2.43 10.73
CA ARG A 230 -2.16 1.15 11.29
C ARG A 230 -3.17 0.50 12.23
N ARG A 231 -3.89 1.29 13.04
CA ARG A 231 -4.96 0.80 13.93
C ARG A 231 -6.13 0.26 13.14
N ILE A 232 -6.59 1.01 12.12
CA ILE A 232 -7.68 0.59 11.22
C ILE A 232 -7.32 -0.74 10.56
N LEU A 233 -6.13 -0.80 9.95
CA LEU A 233 -5.64 -2.00 9.28
C LEU A 233 -5.43 -3.16 10.25
N GLY A 234 -5.07 -2.87 11.50
CA GLY A 234 -4.97 -3.85 12.58
C GLY A 234 -6.31 -4.46 12.98
N ASP A 235 -7.41 -3.74 12.80
CA ASP A 235 -8.76 -4.18 13.20
C ASP A 235 -9.54 -4.88 12.07
N VAL A 236 -9.07 -4.79 10.83
CA VAL A 236 -9.75 -5.37 9.63
C VAL A 236 -10.05 -6.86 9.81
N HIS A 237 -9.08 -7.61 10.29
CA HIS A 237 -9.22 -9.05 10.46
C HIS A 237 -10.25 -9.46 11.54
N ARG A 238 -10.57 -8.56 12.48
CA ARG A 238 -11.58 -8.82 13.54
C ARG A 238 -13.02 -8.82 13.00
N LEU A 239 -13.23 -8.25 11.82
CA LEU A 239 -14.55 -8.01 11.27
C LEU A 239 -14.99 -9.06 10.25
N PHE A 240 -14.07 -9.94 9.82
CA PHE A 240 -14.31 -10.91 8.73
C PHE A 240 -13.76 -12.30 9.08
N GLY A 241 -14.47 -13.32 8.60
CA GLY A 241 -13.84 -14.62 8.40
C GLY A 241 -12.76 -14.48 7.31
N LEU A 242 -11.58 -15.08 7.49
CA LEU A 242 -10.45 -15.01 6.56
C LEU A 242 -10.85 -15.36 5.12
N ALA A 243 -11.72 -16.36 4.95
CA ALA A 243 -12.20 -16.80 3.64
C ALA A 243 -13.19 -15.82 3.02
N ASP A 244 -13.99 -15.11 3.82
CA ASP A 244 -14.99 -14.17 3.31
C ASP A 244 -14.35 -12.91 2.74
N ALA A 245 -13.24 -12.48 3.33
CA ALA A 245 -12.51 -11.31 2.86
C ALA A 245 -11.72 -11.56 1.56
N LEU A 246 -11.45 -12.82 1.21
CA LEU A 246 -10.68 -13.22 0.04
C LEU A 246 -11.37 -14.37 -0.70
N PRO A 247 -12.38 -14.12 -1.54
CA PRO A 247 -13.16 -15.18 -2.18
C PRO A 247 -12.28 -16.08 -3.06
N ALA A 248 -12.42 -17.40 -2.86
CA ALA A 248 -11.73 -18.40 -3.67
C ALA A 248 -12.23 -18.36 -5.12
N VAL A 249 -13.54 -18.21 -5.31
CA VAL A 249 -14.21 -18.12 -6.61
C VAL A 249 -15.01 -16.82 -6.67
N ILE A 250 -15.02 -16.19 -7.84
CA ILE A 250 -15.85 -15.02 -8.13
C ILE A 250 -16.85 -15.44 -9.19
N GLU A 251 -18.10 -15.57 -8.77
CA GLU A 251 -19.19 -15.92 -9.65
C GLU A 251 -19.64 -14.69 -10.48
N PRO A 252 -19.72 -14.77 -11.83
CA PRO A 252 -20.03 -13.61 -12.68
C PRO A 252 -21.36 -12.91 -12.32
N ALA A 253 -22.36 -13.68 -11.92
CA ALA A 253 -23.65 -13.17 -11.50
C ALA A 253 -23.71 -12.77 -10.02
N GLY A 254 -22.63 -13.01 -9.26
CA GLY A 254 -22.51 -12.64 -7.87
C GLY A 254 -22.44 -11.12 -7.68
N SER A 255 -22.64 -10.69 -6.45
CA SER A 255 -22.58 -9.28 -6.05
C SER A 255 -21.52 -9.11 -4.96
N TYR A 256 -20.52 -8.27 -5.20
CA TYR A 256 -19.32 -8.13 -4.34
C TYR A 256 -19.05 -6.67 -4.00
N ARG A 257 -18.85 -6.40 -2.72
CA ARG A 257 -18.27 -5.12 -2.26
C ARG A 257 -16.76 -5.26 -2.22
N VAL A 258 -16.11 -4.92 -3.31
CA VAL A 258 -14.65 -5.05 -3.44
C VAL A 258 -13.98 -3.79 -2.94
N SER A 259 -13.05 -3.93 -2.01
CA SER A 259 -12.21 -2.83 -1.52
C SER A 259 -10.98 -2.63 -2.41
N THR A 260 -10.34 -3.72 -2.80
CA THR A 260 -9.08 -3.68 -3.55
C THR A 260 -8.97 -4.88 -4.48
N VAL A 261 -8.43 -4.66 -5.67
CA VAL A 261 -8.02 -5.72 -6.61
C VAL A 261 -6.52 -5.62 -6.82
N CYS A 262 -5.79 -6.71 -6.54
CA CYS A 262 -4.33 -6.73 -6.56
C CYS A 262 -3.77 -7.81 -7.50
N ALA A 263 -2.63 -7.51 -8.17
CA ALA A 263 -1.90 -8.49 -8.96
C ALA A 263 -0.39 -8.38 -8.74
N PRO A 264 0.34 -9.52 -8.75
CA PRO A 264 1.77 -9.56 -8.49
C PRO A 264 2.60 -9.14 -9.69
N VAL A 265 3.70 -8.45 -9.43
CA VAL A 265 4.80 -8.22 -10.35
C VAL A 265 6.00 -8.99 -9.84
N PHE A 266 6.57 -9.83 -10.68
CA PHE A 266 7.65 -10.73 -10.32
C PHE A 266 9.01 -10.22 -10.76
N ASP A 267 10.04 -10.55 -10.01
CA ASP A 267 11.44 -10.36 -10.43
C ASP A 267 11.96 -11.54 -11.29
N GLY A 268 13.25 -11.52 -11.63
CA GLY A 268 13.91 -12.60 -12.37
C GLY A 268 14.03 -13.92 -11.61
N GLY A 269 13.87 -13.92 -10.30
CA GLY A 269 13.81 -15.10 -9.42
C GLY A 269 12.43 -15.76 -9.40
N GLY A 270 11.39 -14.97 -9.62
CA GLY A 270 9.99 -15.37 -9.47
C GLY A 270 9.36 -14.90 -8.16
N ASP A 271 10.07 -14.05 -7.40
CA ASP A 271 9.57 -13.46 -6.17
C ASP A 271 8.68 -12.25 -6.49
N VAL A 272 7.65 -12.04 -5.67
CA VAL A 272 6.79 -10.86 -5.77
C VAL A 272 7.52 -9.65 -5.19
N VAL A 273 7.90 -8.71 -6.06
CA VAL A 273 8.64 -7.49 -5.68
C VAL A 273 7.78 -6.23 -5.68
N VAL A 274 6.71 -6.24 -6.46
CA VAL A 274 5.70 -5.18 -6.48
C VAL A 274 4.31 -5.81 -6.56
N VAL A 275 3.35 -5.18 -5.92
CA VAL A 275 1.92 -5.50 -6.07
C VAL A 275 1.24 -4.29 -6.69
N LEU A 276 0.65 -4.46 -7.89
CA LEU A 276 -0.24 -3.46 -8.45
C LEU A 276 -1.63 -3.62 -7.84
N ALA A 277 -2.23 -2.52 -7.43
CA ALA A 277 -3.54 -2.51 -6.81
C ALA A 277 -4.46 -1.46 -7.44
N ALA A 278 -5.72 -1.80 -7.66
CA ALA A 278 -6.81 -0.87 -7.97
C ALA A 278 -7.70 -0.73 -6.73
N ILE A 279 -7.87 0.48 -6.24
CA ILE A 279 -8.66 0.78 -5.06
C ILE A 279 -10.11 1.01 -5.49
N CYS A 280 -10.98 0.08 -5.13
CA CYS A 280 -12.40 0.10 -5.49
C CYS A 280 -13.27 0.81 -4.45
N ALA A 281 -12.75 1.02 -3.26
CA ALA A 281 -13.44 1.74 -2.20
C ALA A 281 -13.77 3.17 -2.65
N SER A 282 -15.03 3.58 -2.57
CA SER A 282 -15.49 4.97 -2.81
C SER A 282 -15.86 5.62 -1.49
N GLU A 283 -15.82 6.94 -1.38
CA GLU A 283 -16.20 7.69 -0.16
C GLU A 283 -17.69 7.61 0.17
N GLN A 284 -18.50 7.21 -0.78
CA GLN A 284 -19.92 7.13 -0.54
C GLN A 284 -20.26 5.75 0.05
N HIS A 285 -20.72 5.73 1.27
CA HIS A 285 -21.24 4.60 2.04
C HIS A 285 -22.28 3.75 1.28
N HIS A 286 -22.69 4.17 0.10
CA HIS A 286 -23.78 3.60 -0.69
C HIS A 286 -23.39 3.29 -2.14
N ALA A 287 -22.08 3.21 -2.47
CA ALA A 287 -21.72 2.74 -3.80
C ALA A 287 -22.27 1.32 -4.00
N PRO A 288 -23.02 1.06 -5.06
CA PRO A 288 -23.59 -0.27 -5.29
C PRO A 288 -22.46 -1.29 -5.39
N PRO A 289 -22.67 -2.51 -4.87
CA PRO A 289 -21.71 -3.57 -5.05
C PRO A 289 -21.50 -3.81 -6.55
N ARG A 290 -20.29 -4.23 -6.92
CA ARG A 290 -19.94 -4.62 -8.29
C ARG A 290 -20.48 -6.01 -8.57
N THR A 291 -20.93 -6.25 -9.79
CA THR A 291 -21.20 -7.61 -10.26
C THR A 291 -19.90 -8.41 -10.35
N GLY A 292 -19.97 -9.72 -10.19
CA GLY A 292 -18.78 -10.55 -10.34
C GLY A 292 -18.15 -10.43 -11.72
N ALA A 293 -18.92 -10.20 -12.78
CA ALA A 293 -18.41 -9.94 -14.13
C ALA A 293 -17.55 -8.67 -14.17
N GLU A 294 -17.95 -7.59 -13.51
CA GLU A 294 -17.16 -6.36 -13.41
C GLU A 294 -15.87 -6.57 -12.60
N VAL A 295 -15.93 -7.36 -11.53
CA VAL A 295 -14.76 -7.70 -10.71
C VAL A 295 -13.78 -8.55 -11.51
N LEU A 296 -14.26 -9.54 -12.26
CA LEU A 296 -13.44 -10.37 -13.14
C LEU A 296 -12.74 -9.51 -14.20
N LEU A 297 -13.48 -8.63 -14.88
CA LEU A 297 -12.92 -7.72 -15.88
C LEU A 297 -11.83 -6.80 -15.29
N LEU A 298 -12.09 -6.24 -14.10
CA LEU A 298 -11.10 -5.39 -13.41
C LEU A 298 -9.86 -6.20 -13.04
N GLY A 299 -10.03 -7.40 -12.49
CA GLY A 299 -8.94 -8.30 -12.13
C GLY A 299 -8.03 -8.63 -13.32
N GLU A 300 -8.64 -8.93 -14.48
CA GLU A 300 -7.92 -9.18 -15.71
C GLU A 300 -7.10 -7.96 -16.17
N ARG A 301 -7.65 -6.76 -16.06
CA ARG A 301 -6.92 -5.52 -16.39
C ARG A 301 -5.72 -5.29 -15.47
N VAL A 302 -5.91 -5.44 -14.15
CA VAL A 302 -4.81 -5.29 -13.17
C VAL A 302 -3.74 -6.34 -13.40
N ALA A 303 -4.13 -7.60 -13.64
CA ALA A 303 -3.21 -8.69 -13.92
C ALA A 303 -2.46 -8.50 -15.25
N ALA A 304 -3.12 -8.00 -16.29
CA ALA A 304 -2.46 -7.68 -17.56
C ALA A 304 -1.41 -6.58 -17.41
N ALA A 305 -1.73 -5.52 -16.65
CA ALA A 305 -0.78 -4.45 -16.33
C ALA A 305 0.42 -4.97 -15.53
N ALA A 306 0.18 -5.81 -14.52
CA ALA A 306 1.24 -6.43 -13.72
C ALA A 306 2.12 -7.39 -14.55
N GLY A 307 1.53 -8.17 -15.44
CA GLY A 307 2.25 -9.04 -16.37
C GLY A 307 3.12 -8.24 -17.36
N GLY A 308 2.59 -7.12 -17.88
CA GLY A 308 3.35 -6.19 -18.73
C GLY A 308 4.55 -5.59 -18.01
N LEU A 309 4.36 -5.15 -16.75
CA LEU A 309 5.45 -4.62 -15.93
C LEU A 309 6.49 -5.71 -15.60
N THR A 310 6.06 -6.93 -15.24
CA THR A 310 6.93 -8.08 -15.02
C THR A 310 7.82 -8.32 -16.26
N ALA A 311 7.22 -8.35 -17.45
CA ALA A 311 7.98 -8.57 -18.69
C ALA A 311 8.95 -7.41 -19.01
N ALA A 312 8.51 -6.15 -18.83
CA ALA A 312 9.32 -4.95 -19.07
C ALA A 312 10.55 -4.89 -18.15
N THR A 313 10.46 -5.45 -16.95
CA THR A 313 11.57 -5.51 -15.98
C THR A 313 12.32 -6.86 -15.98
N GLN A 314 12.14 -7.68 -17.02
CA GLN A 314 12.77 -8.99 -17.17
C GLN A 314 12.43 -9.97 -16.03
N GLY A 315 11.33 -9.72 -15.35
CA GLY A 315 10.78 -10.62 -14.36
C GLY A 315 10.09 -11.83 -15.01
N ARG A 316 9.81 -12.82 -14.21
CA ARG A 316 9.08 -14.02 -14.62
C ARG A 316 8.29 -14.59 -13.46
N PRO A 317 7.09 -15.11 -13.69
CA PRO A 317 6.36 -15.81 -12.64
C PRO A 317 7.10 -17.07 -12.20
N PRO A 318 6.83 -17.58 -10.98
CA PRO A 318 7.41 -18.84 -10.52
C PRO A 318 7.19 -19.98 -11.51
N ARG A 319 8.17 -20.87 -11.67
CA ARG A 319 8.10 -21.99 -12.65
C ARG A 319 6.96 -22.97 -12.36
N THR A 320 6.54 -23.05 -11.13
CA THR A 320 5.45 -23.90 -10.64
C THR A 320 4.08 -23.32 -10.95
N TRP A 321 4.00 -22.02 -11.31
CA TRP A 321 2.73 -21.36 -11.55
C TRP A 321 2.35 -21.33 -13.04
N ARG A 322 1.10 -21.75 -13.32
CA ARG A 322 0.46 -21.55 -14.63
C ARG A 322 -0.89 -20.93 -14.39
N ARG A 323 -1.08 -19.72 -14.93
CA ARG A 323 -2.38 -19.06 -14.91
C ARG A 323 -3.40 -19.87 -15.68
N ARG A 324 -4.57 -20.10 -15.11
CA ARG A 324 -5.68 -20.66 -15.85
C ARG A 324 -6.26 -19.56 -16.76
N PRO A 325 -6.56 -19.88 -18.05
CA PRO A 325 -7.25 -18.93 -18.91
C PRO A 325 -8.58 -18.54 -18.26
N PRO A 326 -9.05 -17.28 -18.46
CA PRO A 326 -10.34 -16.86 -17.98
C PRO A 326 -11.44 -17.76 -18.55
N ALA A 327 -12.43 -18.09 -17.75
CA ALA A 327 -13.54 -18.98 -18.12
C ALA A 327 -14.47 -18.39 -19.21
N PHE A 328 -14.12 -17.21 -19.73
CA PHE A 328 -14.84 -16.49 -20.79
C PHE A 328 -13.94 -16.37 -22.01
N ALA A 329 -14.07 -17.28 -22.95
CA ALA A 329 -13.67 -17.17 -24.33
C ALA A 329 -14.92 -17.15 -25.19
#